data_9928907ab7ec137c1493fd5619f8c28e
#
_entry.id   9928907ab7ec137c1493fd5619f8c28e
#
_cell.length_a   1.000
_cell.length_b   1.000
_cell.length_c   1.000
_cell.angle_alpha   90.00
_cell.angle_beta   90.00
_cell.angle_gamma   90.00
#
_symmetry.space_group_name_H-M   'P 1'
#
loop_
_entity.id
_entity.type
_entity.pdbx_description
1 polymer ?
#
loop_
_entity_poly.entity_id
_entity_poly.type
_entity_poly.pdbx_seq_one_letter_code
_entity_poly.pdbx_strand_id
1 'polypeptide(L)'
;IAALGYQESHWDPLATSPTGVRGLMMLTSDTADHLGVNDRLDPKENIPAGASYLLTLKEALPDRIPEPDKTWIALAAYNTGMGHLEDARVLAQQNKLNPDSWADLKKALPLLSKTAYYTSLKHGYARGGEAVIFVENIRNYYNIMMKFEPAYKSPYPTLTTSKGGLRLAASPARPNKDAKLPAR
;
A
#
# COMPACT_ATOMS: atom_id res chain seq x y z
N ILE A 1 -0.09 4.18 -5.57
CA ILE A 1 1.03 3.31 -5.95
C ILE A 1 2.31 4.11 -6.13
N ALA A 2 2.35 5.25 -6.88
CA ALA A 2 3.58 6.02 -7.09
C ALA A 2 4.28 6.43 -5.78
N ALA A 3 3.53 6.94 -4.77
CA ALA A 3 4.07 7.28 -3.47
C ALA A 3 4.65 6.06 -2.72
N LEU A 4 4.02 4.87 -2.86
CA LEU A 4 4.53 3.63 -2.30
C LEU A 4 5.86 3.24 -2.97
N GLY A 5 5.92 3.20 -4.31
CA GLY A 5 7.15 2.88 -5.02
C GLY A 5 8.30 3.86 -4.72
N TYR A 6 7.98 5.14 -4.50
CA TYR A 6 9.00 6.10 -4.06
C TYR A 6 9.52 5.80 -2.64
N GLN A 7 8.64 5.45 -1.71
CA GLN A 7 9.05 5.07 -0.35
C GLN A 7 9.87 3.78 -0.34
N GLU A 8 9.56 2.82 -1.22
CA GLU A 8 10.25 1.53 -1.29
C GLU A 8 11.65 1.65 -1.90
N SER A 9 11.79 2.32 -3.03
CA SER A 9 13.01 2.29 -3.84
C SER A 9 13.49 3.63 -4.37
N HIS A 10 12.81 4.75 -4.04
CA HIS A 10 12.99 6.04 -4.72
C HIS A 10 12.84 5.93 -6.26
N TRP A 11 11.97 5.00 -6.68
CA TRP A 11 11.75 4.65 -8.10
C TRP A 11 12.97 4.04 -8.80
N ASP A 12 13.91 3.48 -8.08
CA ASP A 12 15.02 2.71 -8.67
C ASP A 12 14.53 1.29 -9.02
N PRO A 13 14.46 0.93 -10.32
CA PRO A 13 14.04 -0.41 -10.74
C PRO A 13 15.04 -1.50 -10.37
N LEU A 14 16.29 -1.14 -10.10
CA LEU A 14 17.37 -2.07 -9.75
C LEU A 14 17.59 -2.18 -8.24
N ALA A 15 16.76 -1.53 -7.44
CA ALA A 15 16.88 -1.55 -5.99
C ALA A 15 16.92 -2.98 -5.44
N THR A 16 17.87 -3.22 -4.56
CA THR A 16 18.03 -4.50 -3.86
C THR A 16 18.46 -4.24 -2.43
N SER A 17 17.73 -4.79 -1.46
CA SER A 17 18.10 -4.67 -0.05
C SER A 17 19.03 -5.79 0.40
N PRO A 18 19.73 -5.61 1.54
CA PRO A 18 20.50 -6.69 2.16
C PRO A 18 19.68 -7.94 2.51
N THR A 19 18.39 -7.80 2.71
CA THR A 19 17.45 -8.90 3.00
C THR A 19 16.86 -9.55 1.74
N GLY A 20 17.31 -9.12 0.55
CA GLY A 20 16.95 -9.76 -0.72
C GLY A 20 15.60 -9.33 -1.30
N VAL A 21 14.95 -8.26 -0.80
CA VAL A 21 13.81 -7.65 -1.48
C VAL A 21 14.29 -6.84 -2.67
N ARG A 22 13.53 -6.81 -3.78
CA ARG A 22 13.99 -6.26 -5.06
C ARG A 22 12.94 -5.47 -5.83
N GLY A 23 13.44 -4.54 -6.66
CA GLY A 23 12.69 -3.78 -7.65
C GLY A 23 11.94 -2.60 -7.05
N LEU A 24 11.19 -1.89 -7.90
CA LEU A 24 10.48 -0.65 -7.56
C LEU A 24 9.58 -0.75 -6.33
N MET A 25 8.93 -1.90 -6.15
CA MET A 25 7.98 -2.18 -5.06
C MET A 25 8.59 -3.07 -3.96
N MET A 26 9.92 -3.31 -4.01
CA MET A 26 10.69 -4.06 -3.03
C MET A 26 10.03 -5.39 -2.63
N LEU A 27 9.75 -6.25 -3.63
CA LEU A 27 9.11 -7.53 -3.40
C LEU A 27 10.07 -8.57 -2.83
N THR A 28 9.60 -9.33 -1.84
CA THR A 28 10.30 -10.55 -1.38
C THR A 28 10.22 -11.64 -2.47
N SER A 29 11.09 -12.66 -2.37
CA SER A 29 11.00 -13.84 -3.25
C SER A 29 9.63 -14.51 -3.12
N ASP A 30 9.23 -14.80 -1.89
CA ASP A 30 7.99 -15.51 -1.61
C ASP A 30 6.75 -14.76 -2.15
N THR A 31 6.73 -13.41 -2.02
CA THR A 31 5.65 -12.60 -2.56
C THR A 31 5.66 -12.62 -4.09
N ALA A 32 6.83 -12.55 -4.71
CA ALA A 32 6.99 -12.60 -6.16
C ALA A 32 6.54 -13.95 -6.72
N ASP A 33 6.96 -15.04 -6.10
CA ASP A 33 6.61 -16.41 -6.50
C ASP A 33 5.08 -16.61 -6.39
N HIS A 34 4.47 -16.15 -5.29
CA HIS A 34 3.02 -16.23 -5.09
C HIS A 34 2.22 -15.44 -6.14
N LEU A 35 2.77 -14.33 -6.62
CA LEU A 35 2.15 -13.46 -7.61
C LEU A 35 2.56 -13.78 -9.06
N GLY A 36 3.39 -14.79 -9.28
CA GLY A 36 3.84 -15.23 -10.61
C GLY A 36 4.80 -14.24 -11.28
N VAL A 37 5.59 -13.50 -10.50
CA VAL A 37 6.63 -12.58 -10.99
C VAL A 37 7.88 -13.37 -11.33
N ASN A 38 8.32 -13.36 -12.59
CA ASN A 38 9.52 -14.05 -13.03
C ASN A 38 10.78 -13.20 -12.79
N ASP A 39 10.68 -11.91 -13.04
CA ASP A 39 11.79 -10.96 -12.80
C ASP A 39 11.32 -9.79 -11.93
N ARG A 40 11.79 -9.78 -10.68
CA ARG A 40 11.50 -8.70 -9.72
C ARG A 40 12.13 -7.35 -10.09
N LEU A 41 13.08 -7.32 -11.03
CA LEU A 41 13.71 -6.10 -11.52
C LEU A 41 13.03 -5.56 -12.78
N ASP A 42 12.15 -6.33 -13.43
CA ASP A 42 11.32 -5.79 -14.52
C ASP A 42 10.18 -4.92 -13.95
N PRO A 43 10.17 -3.60 -14.23
CA PRO A 43 9.09 -2.72 -13.78
C PRO A 43 7.69 -3.15 -14.23
N LYS A 44 7.58 -3.80 -15.39
CA LYS A 44 6.29 -4.27 -15.95
C LYS A 44 5.69 -5.41 -15.15
N GLU A 45 6.51 -6.23 -14.50
CA GLU A 45 6.06 -7.29 -13.60
C GLU A 45 5.97 -6.77 -12.15
N ASN A 46 6.97 -6.02 -11.70
CA ASN A 46 7.13 -5.60 -10.31
C ASN A 46 6.03 -4.64 -9.85
N ILE A 47 5.71 -3.60 -10.64
CA ILE A 47 4.71 -2.59 -10.25
C ILE A 47 3.30 -3.18 -10.11
N PRO A 48 2.77 -3.93 -11.10
CA PRO A 48 1.47 -4.58 -10.95
C PRO A 48 1.41 -5.57 -9.80
N ALA A 49 2.49 -6.33 -9.58
CA ALA A 49 2.56 -7.29 -8.48
C ALA A 49 2.52 -6.59 -7.11
N GLY A 50 3.31 -5.53 -6.91
CA GLY A 50 3.26 -4.75 -5.67
C GLY A 50 1.90 -4.09 -5.43
N ALA A 51 1.25 -3.61 -6.50
CA ALA A 51 -0.10 -3.06 -6.42
C ALA A 51 -1.13 -4.15 -6.05
N SER A 52 -1.04 -5.34 -6.65
CA SER A 52 -1.88 -6.49 -6.34
C SER A 52 -1.69 -6.96 -4.90
N TYR A 53 -0.44 -7.03 -4.43
CA TYR A 53 -0.15 -7.39 -3.05
C TYR A 53 -0.78 -6.41 -2.06
N LEU A 54 -0.66 -5.10 -2.30
CA LEU A 54 -1.32 -4.10 -1.45
C LEU A 54 -2.84 -4.27 -1.45
N LEU A 55 -3.44 -4.58 -2.60
CA LEU A 55 -4.88 -4.83 -2.70
C LEU A 55 -5.28 -6.06 -1.89
N THR A 56 -4.54 -7.17 -1.99
CA THR A 56 -4.76 -8.39 -1.20
C THR A 56 -4.71 -8.11 0.30
N LEU A 57 -3.72 -7.34 0.76
CA LEU A 57 -3.62 -6.95 2.16
C LEU A 57 -4.82 -6.10 2.60
N LYS A 58 -5.28 -5.21 1.73
CA LYS A 58 -6.43 -4.34 1.99
C LYS A 58 -7.74 -5.14 2.05
N GLU A 59 -7.92 -6.12 1.18
CA GLU A 59 -9.08 -7.02 1.15
C GLU A 59 -9.11 -7.98 2.36
N ALA A 60 -7.95 -8.35 2.89
CA ALA A 60 -7.84 -9.15 4.12
C ALA A 60 -8.26 -8.39 5.39
N LEU A 61 -8.32 -7.05 5.34
CA LEU A 61 -8.78 -6.23 6.46
C LEU A 61 -10.32 -6.20 6.53
N PRO A 62 -10.91 -6.10 7.74
CA PRO A 62 -12.36 -6.01 7.92
C PRO A 62 -13.02 -4.91 7.08
N ASP A 63 -14.17 -5.21 6.48
CA ASP A 63 -14.90 -4.26 5.62
C ASP A 63 -15.44 -3.05 6.37
N ARG A 64 -15.63 -3.17 7.69
CA ARG A 64 -16.05 -2.04 8.55
C ARG A 64 -15.01 -0.92 8.67
N ILE A 65 -13.74 -1.17 8.29
CA ILE A 65 -12.69 -0.15 8.35
C ILE A 65 -12.93 0.84 7.20
N PRO A 66 -13.20 2.13 7.50
CA PRO A 66 -13.46 3.11 6.45
C PRO A 66 -12.17 3.57 5.76
N GLU A 67 -12.31 4.13 4.56
CA GLU A 67 -11.24 4.90 3.96
C GLU A 67 -11.13 6.28 4.62
N PRO A 68 -9.92 6.82 4.74
CA PRO A 68 -8.62 6.28 4.25
C PRO A 68 -7.90 5.34 5.24
N ASP A 69 -8.46 5.05 6.41
CA ASP A 69 -7.81 4.23 7.44
C ASP A 69 -7.48 2.83 6.91
N LYS A 70 -8.39 2.20 6.16
CA LYS A 70 -8.18 0.87 5.56
C LYS A 70 -6.93 0.84 4.68
N THR A 71 -6.70 1.88 3.89
CA THR A 71 -5.50 2.02 3.06
C THR A 71 -4.23 2.20 3.89
N TRP A 72 -4.25 3.04 4.94
CA TRP A 72 -3.07 3.28 5.78
C TRP A 72 -2.69 2.03 6.59
N ILE A 73 -3.68 1.31 7.08
CA ILE A 73 -3.49 0.04 7.81
C ILE A 73 -2.93 -1.04 6.88
N ALA A 74 -3.43 -1.14 5.64
CA ALA A 74 -2.89 -2.07 4.64
C ALA A 74 -1.43 -1.76 4.27
N LEU A 75 -1.05 -0.47 4.17
CA LEU A 75 0.34 -0.07 3.96
C LEU A 75 1.25 -0.42 5.14
N ALA A 76 0.76 -0.34 6.38
CA ALA A 76 1.50 -0.84 7.53
C ALA A 76 1.72 -2.36 7.45
N ALA A 77 0.71 -3.13 7.01
CA ALA A 77 0.84 -4.56 6.76
C ALA A 77 1.81 -4.88 5.62
N TYR A 78 1.87 -4.04 4.59
CA TYR A 78 2.83 -4.18 3.48
C TYR A 78 4.28 -4.17 3.99
N ASN A 79 4.59 -3.26 4.92
CA ASN A 79 5.92 -3.11 5.50
C ASN A 79 6.24 -4.15 6.60
N THR A 80 5.31 -4.38 7.53
CA THR A 80 5.59 -5.21 8.73
C THR A 80 5.06 -6.64 8.64
N GLY A 81 4.23 -6.93 7.65
CA GLY A 81 3.51 -8.21 7.52
C GLY A 81 2.16 -8.22 8.27
N MET A 82 1.19 -8.95 7.71
CA MET A 82 -0.17 -9.02 8.24
C MET A 82 -0.20 -9.58 9.67
N GLY A 83 0.63 -10.59 10.00
CA GLY A 83 0.66 -11.18 11.33
C GLY A 83 1.05 -10.17 12.42
N HIS A 84 2.09 -9.38 12.20
CA HIS A 84 2.47 -8.32 13.15
C HIS A 84 1.47 -7.17 13.19
N LEU A 85 0.79 -6.88 12.07
CA LEU A 85 -0.32 -5.93 12.08
C LEU A 85 -1.47 -6.43 12.98
N GLU A 86 -1.83 -7.71 12.91
CA GLU A 86 -2.85 -8.30 13.80
C GLU A 86 -2.44 -8.22 15.26
N ASP A 87 -1.19 -8.52 15.59
CA ASP A 87 -0.64 -8.33 16.92
C ASP A 87 -0.76 -6.87 17.40
N ALA A 88 -0.47 -5.90 16.53
CA ALA A 88 -0.64 -4.48 16.85
C ALA A 88 -2.12 -4.11 17.09
N ARG A 89 -3.05 -4.72 16.35
CA ARG A 89 -4.49 -4.52 16.54
C ARG A 89 -4.97 -5.09 17.90
N VAL A 90 -4.42 -6.24 18.32
CA VAL A 90 -4.66 -6.81 19.65
C VAL A 90 -4.14 -5.85 20.73
N LEU A 91 -2.91 -5.32 20.57
CA LEU A 91 -2.35 -4.34 21.53
C LEU A 91 -3.17 -3.06 21.57
N ALA A 92 -3.68 -2.58 20.44
CA ALA A 92 -4.56 -1.42 20.40
C ALA A 92 -5.80 -1.66 21.27
N GLN A 93 -6.47 -2.80 21.11
CA GLN A 93 -7.64 -3.17 21.94
C GLN A 93 -7.30 -3.26 23.42
N GLN A 94 -6.20 -3.93 23.79
CA GLN A 94 -5.74 -4.04 25.17
C GLN A 94 -5.48 -2.67 25.82
N ASN A 95 -5.03 -1.70 25.02
CA ASN A 95 -4.77 -0.33 25.47
C ASN A 95 -5.97 0.61 25.28
N LYS A 96 -7.19 0.08 25.05
CA LYS A 96 -8.43 0.85 24.86
C LYS A 96 -8.37 1.81 23.67
N LEU A 97 -7.58 1.49 22.67
CA LEU A 97 -7.48 2.20 21.39
C LEU A 97 -8.37 1.50 20.35
N ASN A 98 -8.78 2.25 19.32
CA ASN A 98 -9.53 1.68 18.21
C ASN A 98 -8.59 0.97 17.21
N PRO A 99 -8.65 -0.39 17.08
CA PRO A 99 -7.79 -1.13 16.16
C PRO A 99 -8.11 -0.90 14.68
N ASP A 100 -9.24 -0.27 14.38
CA ASP A 100 -9.74 0.01 13.05
C ASP A 100 -9.47 1.49 12.63
N SER A 101 -8.80 2.27 13.47
CA SER A 101 -8.38 3.64 13.18
C SER A 101 -6.87 3.74 13.06
N TRP A 102 -6.36 4.31 11.98
CA TRP A 102 -4.93 4.56 11.80
C TRP A 102 -4.36 5.47 12.89
N ALA A 103 -5.12 6.49 13.28
CA ALA A 103 -4.71 7.43 14.32
C ALA A 103 -4.41 6.76 15.67
N ASP A 104 -5.10 5.66 15.96
CA ASP A 104 -4.88 4.88 17.17
C ASP A 104 -3.89 3.73 16.96
N LEU A 105 -4.00 3.01 15.84
CA LEU A 105 -3.13 1.87 15.55
C LEU A 105 -1.65 2.26 15.45
N LYS A 106 -1.33 3.45 14.94
CA LYS A 106 0.05 3.98 14.92
C LYS A 106 0.65 4.22 16.30
N LYS A 107 -0.16 4.27 17.37
CA LYS A 107 0.32 4.35 18.74
C LYS A 107 0.65 2.95 19.30
N ALA A 108 -0.06 1.91 18.83
CA ALA A 108 0.16 0.53 19.24
C ALA A 108 1.32 -0.15 18.50
N LEU A 109 1.50 0.13 17.22
CA LEU A 109 2.56 -0.47 16.39
C LEU A 109 3.97 -0.40 17.03
N PRO A 110 4.45 0.75 17.57
CA PRO A 110 5.78 0.80 18.21
C PRO A 110 5.92 -0.09 19.44
N LEU A 111 4.82 -0.52 20.05
CA LEU A 111 4.86 -1.42 21.23
C LEU A 111 5.34 -2.83 20.84
N LEU A 112 5.24 -3.23 19.57
CA LEU A 112 5.74 -4.51 19.04
C LEU A 112 7.26 -4.69 19.23
N SER A 113 8.01 -3.63 19.46
CA SER A 113 9.45 -3.70 19.74
C SER A 113 9.78 -3.80 21.24
N LYS A 114 8.80 -3.65 22.11
CA LYS A 114 9.00 -3.64 23.56
C LYS A 114 8.75 -5.01 24.16
N THR A 115 9.72 -5.55 24.90
CA THR A 115 9.68 -6.88 25.51
C THR A 115 8.41 -7.09 26.37
N ALA A 116 8.00 -6.07 27.12
CA ALA A 116 6.79 -6.14 27.95
C ALA A 116 5.50 -6.46 27.17
N TYR A 117 5.48 -6.28 25.85
CA TYR A 117 4.33 -6.50 25.00
C TYR A 117 4.51 -7.69 24.06
N TYR A 118 5.60 -7.76 23.29
CA TYR A 118 5.73 -8.75 22.22
C TYR A 118 5.84 -10.19 22.72
N THR A 119 6.32 -10.42 23.95
CA THR A 119 6.48 -11.78 24.52
C THR A 119 5.16 -12.51 24.69
N SER A 120 4.05 -11.80 24.78
CA SER A 120 2.69 -12.36 24.90
C SER A 120 1.92 -12.41 23.59
N LEU A 121 2.53 -11.94 22.49
CA LEU A 121 1.88 -11.86 21.19
C LEU A 121 2.19 -13.09 20.32
N LYS A 122 1.30 -13.36 19.38
CA LYS A 122 1.38 -14.56 18.53
C LYS A 122 2.60 -14.54 17.61
N HIS A 123 2.95 -13.37 17.02
CA HIS A 123 4.02 -13.22 16.05
C HIS A 123 5.29 -12.63 16.65
N GLY A 124 5.23 -12.17 17.91
CA GLY A 124 6.41 -11.74 18.65
C GLY A 124 6.95 -10.37 18.24
N TYR A 125 8.27 -10.24 18.27
CA TYR A 125 8.98 -8.97 18.02
C TYR A 125 8.81 -8.47 16.59
N ALA A 126 8.50 -7.18 16.44
CA ALA A 126 8.58 -6.46 15.19
C ALA A 126 9.00 -5.01 15.38
N ARG A 127 9.57 -4.41 14.33
CA ARG A 127 9.92 -2.97 14.29
C ARG A 127 8.72 -2.11 13.90
N GLY A 128 7.62 -2.24 14.63
CA GLY A 128 6.35 -1.57 14.30
C GLY A 128 6.45 -0.04 14.20
N GLY A 129 7.44 0.57 14.84
CA GLY A 129 7.73 2.00 14.66
C GLY A 129 8.21 2.35 13.24
N GLU A 130 8.95 1.46 12.57
CA GLU A 130 9.36 1.65 11.17
C GLU A 130 8.14 1.64 10.25
N ALA A 131 7.15 0.75 10.51
CA ALA A 131 5.90 0.73 9.75
C ALA A 131 5.11 2.04 9.88
N VAL A 132 5.12 2.68 11.06
CA VAL A 132 4.50 4.00 11.24
C VAL A 132 5.19 5.06 10.38
N ILE A 133 6.52 5.13 10.42
CA ILE A 133 7.32 6.06 9.61
C ILE A 133 7.07 5.83 8.12
N PHE A 134 7.05 4.57 7.70
CA PHE A 134 6.77 4.16 6.33
C PHE A 134 5.43 4.71 5.82
N VAL A 135 4.35 4.53 6.58
CA VAL A 135 3.03 5.02 6.20
C VAL A 135 2.95 6.54 6.20
N GLU A 136 3.52 7.22 7.21
CA GLU A 136 3.51 8.69 7.26
C GLU A 136 4.32 9.31 6.10
N ASN A 137 5.43 8.69 5.70
CA ASN A 137 6.19 9.11 4.52
C ASN A 137 5.35 8.98 3.23
N ILE A 138 4.70 7.82 3.03
CA ILE A 138 3.83 7.61 1.86
C ILE A 138 2.70 8.64 1.82
N ARG A 139 2.09 8.96 2.96
CA ARG A 139 1.05 10.00 3.06
C ARG A 139 1.59 11.36 2.64
N ASN A 140 2.80 11.71 3.09
CA ASN A 140 3.44 12.95 2.71
C ASN A 140 3.74 13.01 1.21
N TYR A 141 4.32 11.95 0.63
CA TYR A 141 4.57 11.86 -0.81
C TYR A 141 3.28 11.91 -1.62
N TYR A 142 2.25 11.20 -1.20
CA TYR A 142 0.93 11.26 -1.81
C TYR A 142 0.36 12.67 -1.80
N ASN A 143 0.42 13.38 -0.68
CA ASN A 143 -0.06 14.75 -0.55
C ASN A 143 0.71 15.74 -1.44
N ILE A 144 2.04 15.53 -1.59
CA ILE A 144 2.86 16.33 -2.51
C ILE A 144 2.43 16.07 -3.95
N MET A 145 2.31 14.80 -4.36
CA MET A 145 1.88 14.44 -5.71
C MET A 145 0.51 15.02 -6.05
N MET A 146 -0.44 14.94 -5.13
CA MET A 146 -1.79 15.48 -5.34
C MET A 146 -1.84 17.00 -5.57
N LYS A 147 -0.80 17.74 -5.16
CA LYS A 147 -0.69 19.19 -5.40
C LYS A 147 -0.15 19.53 -6.79
N PHE A 148 0.70 18.68 -7.34
CA PHE A 148 1.46 18.97 -8.55
C PHE A 148 1.04 18.13 -9.76
N GLU A 149 0.45 16.95 -9.52
CA GLU A 149 0.05 16.03 -10.57
C GLU A 149 -1.47 15.84 -10.56
N PRO A 150 -2.14 16.04 -11.71
CA PRO A 150 -3.56 15.72 -11.82
C PRO A 150 -3.77 14.21 -11.65
N ALA A 151 -4.89 13.83 -11.05
CA ALA A 151 -5.26 12.42 -10.93
C ALA A 151 -5.30 11.75 -12.32
N TYR A 152 -4.62 10.61 -12.44
CA TYR A 152 -4.64 9.83 -13.68
C TYR A 152 -6.08 9.45 -14.04
N LYS A 153 -6.49 9.85 -15.23
CA LYS A 153 -7.76 9.42 -15.82
C LYS A 153 -7.48 8.33 -16.85
N SER A 154 -7.93 7.12 -16.57
CA SER A 154 -7.78 6.01 -17.51
C SER A 154 -8.38 6.39 -18.87
N PRO A 155 -7.64 6.24 -19.99
CA PRO A 155 -8.20 6.39 -21.33
C PRO A 155 -9.18 5.26 -21.68
N TYR A 156 -9.20 4.21 -20.87
CA TYR A 156 -10.09 3.06 -21.08
C TYR A 156 -11.33 3.19 -20.19
N PRO A 157 -12.50 2.74 -20.69
CA PRO A 157 -13.72 2.74 -19.87
C PRO A 157 -13.53 1.85 -18.65
N THR A 158 -13.94 2.36 -17.49
CA THR A 158 -13.90 1.59 -16.25
C THR A 158 -15.03 0.56 -16.26
N LEU A 159 -14.70 -0.70 -15.99
CA LEU A 159 -15.71 -1.73 -15.76
C LEU A 159 -16.34 -1.48 -14.38
N THR A 160 -17.62 -1.18 -14.37
CA THR A 160 -18.40 -1.09 -13.12
C THR A 160 -19.24 -2.33 -12.94
N THR A 161 -19.15 -2.96 -11.77
CA THR A 161 -20.07 -4.03 -11.38
C THR A 161 -21.38 -3.41 -10.88
N SER A 162 -22.47 -3.62 -11.60
CA SER A 162 -23.82 -3.35 -11.11
C SER A 162 -24.51 -4.67 -10.78
N LYS A 163 -25.57 -4.63 -9.96
CA LYS A 163 -26.37 -5.82 -9.56
C LYS A 163 -26.95 -6.68 -10.71
N GLY A 164 -26.50 -6.49 -11.94
CA GLY A 164 -26.92 -7.22 -13.14
C GLY A 164 -25.79 -7.61 -14.09
N GLY A 165 -24.51 -7.58 -13.65
CA GLY A 165 -23.36 -7.97 -14.48
C GLY A 165 -22.41 -6.81 -14.80
N LEU A 166 -21.30 -7.14 -15.47
CA LEU A 166 -20.29 -6.19 -15.92
C LEU A 166 -20.89 -5.26 -16.99
N ARG A 167 -20.89 -3.96 -16.75
CA ARG A 167 -21.22 -2.94 -17.76
C ARG A 167 -20.02 -2.03 -17.98
N LEU A 168 -19.75 -1.68 -19.24
CA LEU A 168 -18.82 -0.63 -19.59
C LEU A 168 -19.42 0.72 -19.17
N ALA A 169 -18.71 1.47 -18.32
CA ALA A 169 -19.05 2.86 -18.09
C ALA A 169 -18.84 3.65 -19.40
N ALA A 170 -19.73 4.60 -19.69
CA ALA A 170 -19.62 5.40 -20.92
C ALA A 170 -18.22 6.02 -21.05
N SER A 171 -17.58 5.83 -22.20
CA SER A 171 -16.28 6.43 -22.52
C SER A 171 -16.35 7.96 -22.35
N PRO A 172 -15.39 8.59 -21.65
CA PRO A 172 -15.22 10.01 -21.74
C PRO A 172 -14.92 10.39 -23.20
N ALA A 173 -15.52 11.47 -23.68
CA ALA A 173 -15.32 11.98 -25.04
C ALA A 173 -13.82 12.07 -25.38
N ARG A 174 -13.43 11.64 -26.57
CA ARG A 174 -12.05 11.73 -27.06
C ARG A 174 -11.55 13.16 -26.93
N PRO A 175 -10.32 13.41 -26.40
CA PRO A 175 -9.76 14.75 -26.43
C PRO A 175 -9.65 15.20 -27.89
N ASN A 176 -10.09 16.42 -28.15
CA ASN A 176 -9.99 17.05 -29.47
C ASN A 176 -8.54 17.12 -29.89
N LYS A 177 -8.18 16.44 -30.99
CA LYS A 177 -6.81 16.40 -31.53
C LYS A 177 -6.33 17.76 -32.07
N ASP A 178 -7.22 18.75 -32.15
CA ASP A 178 -6.95 20.07 -32.72
C ASP A 178 -6.69 21.16 -31.67
N ALA A 179 -6.56 20.83 -30.40
CA ALA A 179 -6.17 21.78 -29.39
C ALA A 179 -4.70 22.17 -29.55
N LYS A 180 -4.45 23.33 -30.18
CA LYS A 180 -3.12 23.96 -30.26
C LYS A 180 -2.56 24.16 -28.86
N LEU A 181 -1.34 23.64 -28.62
CA LEU A 181 -0.55 23.94 -27.42
C LEU A 181 -0.33 25.46 -27.33
N PRO A 182 -0.47 26.08 -26.14
CA PRO A 182 -0.09 27.47 -25.96
C PRO A 182 1.42 27.64 -26.21
N ALA A 183 1.79 28.64 -27.00
CA ALA A 183 3.17 29.02 -27.22
C ALA A 183 3.83 29.41 -25.90
N ARG A 184 5.12 29.04 -25.76
CA ARG A 184 5.96 29.39 -24.60
C ARG A 184 6.17 30.90 -24.51
#